data_16652df1e1ba09ff974c5b8a6b73a27a
#
_entry.id   16652df1e1ba09ff974c5b8a6b73a27a
#
_cell.length_a   1.000
_cell.length_b   1.000
_cell.length_c   1.000
_cell.angle_alpha   90.00
_cell.angle_beta   90.00
_cell.angle_gamma   90.00
#
_symmetry.space_group_name_H-M   'P 1'
#
loop_
_entity.id
_entity.type
_entity.pdbx_description
1 polymer ?
#
loop_
_entity_poly.entity_id
_entity_poly.type
_entity_poly.pdbx_seq_one_letter_code
_entity_poly.pdbx_strand_id
1 'polypeptide(L)'
;SVTGDLTLDLQNTGLGTNQATAVVVQVLQGATPYVVDLGTIDGASSTTKWEGGSAPSGNASKTDIYFFNITKTASVEVYGHMLCYG
;
A
#
# COMPACT_ATOMS: atom_id res chain seq x y z
N SER A 1 -6.74 -9.57 -13.50
CA SER A 1 -6.24 -10.13 -12.23
C SER A 1 -4.73 -10.04 -12.16
N VAL A 2 -4.20 -10.03 -10.96
CA VAL A 2 -2.75 -9.96 -10.74
C VAL A 2 -2.14 -11.36 -10.77
N THR A 3 -0.88 -11.44 -11.19
CA THR A 3 -0.14 -12.69 -11.31
C THR A 3 1.08 -12.77 -10.40
N GLY A 4 1.25 -11.82 -9.50
CA GLY A 4 2.34 -11.79 -8.52
C GLY A 4 2.15 -10.66 -7.53
N ASP A 5 2.91 -10.71 -6.44
CA ASP A 5 2.90 -9.64 -5.46
C ASP A 5 3.40 -8.34 -6.09
N LEU A 6 2.82 -7.23 -5.69
CA LEU A 6 3.13 -5.91 -6.24
C LEU A 6 3.86 -5.08 -5.19
N THR A 7 4.95 -4.47 -5.61
CA THR A 7 5.63 -3.42 -4.84
C THR A 7 5.61 -2.16 -5.67
N LEU A 8 4.99 -1.11 -5.14
CA LEU A 8 4.82 0.15 -5.84
C LEU A 8 5.81 1.19 -5.34
N ASP A 9 6.44 1.87 -6.28
CA ASP A 9 7.32 3.01 -5.99
C ASP A 9 6.62 4.28 -6.43
N LEU A 10 6.43 5.22 -5.52
CA LEU A 10 5.77 6.49 -5.79
C LEU A 10 6.81 7.58 -6.02
N GLN A 11 6.60 8.39 -7.05
CA GLN A 11 7.48 9.50 -7.39
C GLN A 11 6.67 10.77 -7.61
N ASN A 12 7.34 11.90 -7.43
CA ASN A 12 6.72 13.22 -7.67
C ASN A 12 5.44 13.43 -6.86
N THR A 13 5.44 12.94 -5.63
CA THR A 13 4.27 13.07 -4.75
C THR A 13 4.04 14.52 -4.32
N GLY A 14 5.08 15.36 -4.36
CA GLY A 14 5.02 16.72 -3.85
C GLY A 14 4.93 16.80 -2.33
N LEU A 15 5.19 15.70 -1.64
CA LEU A 15 5.06 15.62 -0.19
C LEU A 15 6.22 16.30 0.51
N GLY A 16 5.95 17.42 1.18
CA GLY A 16 6.93 18.11 2.00
C GLY A 16 6.90 17.67 3.45
N THR A 17 7.84 18.19 4.24
CA THR A 17 7.89 17.93 5.69
C THR A 17 6.59 18.37 6.37
N ASN A 18 6.08 17.54 7.28
CA ASN A 18 4.82 17.73 7.98
C ASN A 18 3.60 17.73 7.07
N GLN A 19 3.64 16.98 6.00
CA GLN A 19 2.51 16.78 5.09
C GLN A 19 2.12 15.32 5.04
N ALA A 20 0.90 15.06 4.58
CA ALA A 20 0.36 13.72 4.43
C ALA A 20 -0.41 13.61 3.12
N THR A 21 -0.44 12.41 2.57
CA THR A 21 -1.26 12.07 1.42
C THR A 21 -1.76 10.65 1.55
N ALA A 22 -2.70 10.27 0.70
CA ALA A 22 -3.25 8.91 0.71
C ALA A 22 -3.26 8.34 -0.70
N VAL A 23 -3.03 7.03 -0.78
CA VAL A 23 -3.07 6.27 -2.03
C VAL A 23 -4.01 5.10 -1.84
N VAL A 24 -4.88 4.88 -2.82
CA VAL A 24 -5.81 3.75 -2.82
C VAL A 24 -5.47 2.85 -3.99
N VAL A 25 -5.29 1.56 -3.72
CA VAL A 25 -4.97 0.56 -4.74
C VAL A 25 -6.05 -0.51 -4.72
N GLN A 26 -6.75 -0.67 -5.83
CA GLN A 26 -7.76 -1.71 -5.99
C GLN A 26 -7.16 -2.88 -6.75
N VAL A 27 -7.27 -4.07 -6.16
CA VAL A 27 -6.71 -5.28 -6.73
C VAL A 27 -7.82 -6.28 -6.99
N LEU A 28 -7.99 -6.65 -8.26
CA LEU A 28 -8.90 -7.73 -8.62
C LEU A 28 -8.10 -9.02 -8.56
N GLN A 29 -8.37 -9.84 -7.54
CA GLN A 29 -7.63 -11.06 -7.30
C GLN A 29 -8.13 -12.21 -8.19
N GLY A 30 -7.20 -13.00 -8.67
CA GLY A 30 -7.52 -14.25 -9.34
C GLY A 30 -7.63 -15.41 -8.34
N ALA A 31 -7.55 -16.65 -8.84
CA ALA A 31 -7.65 -17.84 -8.00
C ALA A 31 -6.52 -17.93 -6.97
N THR A 32 -5.35 -17.38 -7.30
CA THR A 32 -4.23 -17.28 -6.37
C THR A 32 -4.12 -15.83 -5.90
N PRO A 33 -4.32 -15.55 -4.61
CA PRO A 33 -4.27 -14.17 -4.14
C PRO A 33 -2.83 -13.67 -3.96
N TYR A 34 -2.63 -12.38 -4.19
CA TYR A 34 -1.34 -11.70 -4.03
C TYR A 34 -1.53 -10.46 -3.17
N VAL A 35 -0.43 -9.90 -2.69
CA VAL A 35 -0.43 -8.72 -1.83
C VAL A 35 0.20 -7.52 -2.52
N VAL A 36 -0.13 -6.32 -2.02
CA VAL A 36 0.43 -5.06 -2.50
C VAL A 36 1.11 -4.35 -1.34
N ASP A 37 2.27 -3.80 -1.60
CA ASP A 37 2.99 -2.97 -0.63
C ASP A 37 3.62 -1.77 -1.36
N LEU A 38 4.04 -0.77 -0.59
CA LEU A 38 4.79 0.36 -1.11
C LEU A 38 6.28 0.15 -0.81
N GLY A 39 7.12 0.36 -1.82
CA GLY A 39 8.57 0.26 -1.69
C GLY A 39 9.19 1.60 -1.34
N THR A 40 9.37 2.48 -2.35
CA THR A 40 9.98 3.79 -2.14
C THR A 40 8.95 4.90 -2.37
N ILE A 41 9.14 6.01 -1.66
CA ILE A 41 8.36 7.23 -1.82
C ILE A 41 9.34 8.34 -2.17
N ASP A 42 9.27 8.85 -3.40
CA ASP A 42 10.20 9.86 -3.92
C ASP A 42 11.67 9.43 -3.74
N GLY A 43 11.93 8.13 -3.94
CA GLY A 43 13.28 7.57 -3.82
C GLY A 43 13.70 7.19 -2.41
N ALA A 44 12.92 7.50 -1.39
CA ALA A 44 13.24 7.14 -0.01
C ALA A 44 12.57 5.80 0.35
N SER A 45 13.35 4.90 0.94
CA SER A 45 12.82 3.62 1.42
C SER A 45 11.77 3.83 2.51
N SER A 46 10.73 3.01 2.49
CA SER A 46 9.69 3.07 3.51
C SER A 46 9.33 1.66 3.96
N THR A 47 8.83 1.56 5.19
CA THR A 47 8.27 0.32 5.73
C THR A 47 6.82 0.61 6.09
N THR A 48 5.89 -0.15 5.53
CA THR A 48 4.48 0.03 5.81
C THR A 48 4.14 -0.51 7.20
N LYS A 49 3.49 0.33 8.00
CA LYS A 49 2.92 -0.08 9.28
C LYS A 49 1.47 -0.47 9.03
N TRP A 50 1.16 -1.73 9.20
CA TRP A 50 -0.17 -2.25 8.89
C TRP A 50 -1.09 -2.18 10.10
N GLU A 51 -2.36 -1.95 9.85
CA GLU A 51 -3.39 -2.04 10.87
C GLU A 51 -3.37 -3.46 11.46
N GLY A 52 -3.36 -3.56 12.78
CA GLY A 52 -3.24 -4.84 13.47
C GLY A 52 -1.81 -5.38 13.57
N GLY A 53 -0.84 -4.68 13.00
CA GLY A 53 0.59 -5.01 13.14
C GLY A 53 1.12 -6.03 12.14
N SER A 54 0.31 -6.52 11.22
CA SER A 54 0.73 -7.52 10.21
C SER A 54 0.15 -7.18 8.86
N ALA A 55 0.94 -7.41 7.79
CA ALA A 55 0.46 -7.25 6.43
C ALA A 55 -0.72 -8.20 6.16
N PRO A 56 -1.78 -7.73 5.50
CA PRO A 56 -2.91 -8.59 5.19
C PRO A 56 -2.57 -9.61 4.11
N SER A 57 -3.24 -10.75 4.16
CA SER A 57 -3.18 -11.74 3.09
C SER A 57 -4.20 -11.38 2.02
N GLY A 58 -3.89 -11.71 0.75
CA GLY A 58 -4.85 -11.53 -0.33
C GLY A 58 -6.05 -12.45 -0.20
N ASN A 59 -7.14 -12.10 -0.86
CA ASN A 59 -8.39 -12.86 -0.85
C ASN A 59 -8.71 -13.34 -2.26
N ALA A 60 -8.62 -14.65 -2.47
CA ALA A 60 -8.78 -15.26 -3.77
C ALA A 60 -10.15 -14.94 -4.39
N SER A 61 -10.16 -14.60 -5.68
CA SER A 61 -11.36 -14.34 -6.48
C SER A 61 -12.23 -13.21 -5.94
N LYS A 62 -11.64 -12.30 -5.17
CA LYS A 62 -12.34 -11.14 -4.60
C LYS A 62 -11.61 -9.86 -4.98
N THR A 63 -12.18 -8.73 -4.60
CA THR A 63 -11.54 -7.44 -4.79
C THR A 63 -10.97 -6.95 -3.47
N ASP A 64 -9.67 -6.78 -3.42
CA ASP A 64 -8.98 -6.22 -2.26
C ASP A 64 -8.65 -4.76 -2.53
N ILE A 65 -9.00 -3.88 -1.61
CA ILE A 65 -8.69 -2.45 -1.72
C ILE A 65 -7.73 -2.09 -0.61
N TYR A 66 -6.54 -1.65 -1.01
CA TYR A 66 -5.49 -1.21 -0.09
C TYR A 66 -5.54 0.29 0.07
N PHE A 67 -5.49 0.74 1.32
CA PHE A 67 -5.46 2.15 1.65
C PHE A 67 -4.13 2.44 2.33
N PHE A 68 -3.33 3.31 1.72
CA PHE A 68 -2.04 3.73 2.27
C PHE A 68 -2.11 5.20 2.63
N ASN A 69 -1.83 5.52 3.88
CA ASN A 69 -1.68 6.89 4.34
C ASN A 69 -0.19 7.16 4.50
N ILE A 70 0.31 8.14 3.79
CA ILE A 70 1.73 8.46 3.75
C ILE A 70 1.92 9.80 4.45
N THR A 71 2.74 9.81 5.49
CA THR A 71 3.08 11.03 6.20
C THR A 71 4.59 11.27 6.12
N LYS A 72 4.98 12.54 6.11
CA LYS A 72 6.38 12.92 6.14
C LYS A 72 6.60 13.89 7.29
N THR A 73 7.37 13.44 8.27
CA THR A 73 7.86 14.28 9.37
C THR A 73 9.37 14.46 9.15
N ALA A 74 10.22 13.92 10.01
CA ALA A 74 11.65 13.84 9.73
C ALA A 74 11.96 12.77 8.68
N SER A 75 11.11 11.74 8.57
CA SER A 75 11.21 10.66 7.59
C SER A 75 9.82 10.31 7.06
N VAL A 76 9.79 9.56 5.97
CA VAL A 76 8.54 9.08 5.37
C VAL A 76 8.03 7.89 6.17
N GLU A 77 6.76 7.94 6.56
CA GLU A 77 6.07 6.84 7.22
C GLU A 77 4.83 6.47 6.43
N VAL A 78 4.55 5.17 6.34
CA VAL A 78 3.41 4.63 5.60
C VAL A 78 2.56 3.81 6.54
N TYR A 79 1.27 4.09 6.57
CA TYR A 79 0.27 3.35 7.34
C TYR A 79 -0.72 2.73 6.38
N GLY A 80 -0.91 1.42 6.47
CA GLY A 80 -1.74 0.69 5.52
C GLY A 80 -2.82 -0.15 6.17
N HIS A 81 -3.93 -0.30 5.46
CA HIS A 81 -4.93 -1.30 5.78
C HIS A 81 -5.61 -1.75 4.49
N MET A 82 -6.31 -2.87 4.56
CA MET A 82 -6.98 -3.47 3.41
C MET A 82 -8.42 -3.82 3.75
N LEU A 83 -9.32 -3.57 2.81
CA LEU A 83 -10.71 -4.03 2.88
C LEU A 83 -10.95 -5.03 1.75
N CYS A 84 -11.73 -6.06 2.05
CA CYS A 84 -12.07 -7.10 1.08
C CYS A 84 -13.52 -6.95 0.66
N TYR A 85 -13.78 -6.97 -0.65
CA TYR A 85 -15.11 -6.87 -1.25
C TYR A 85 -15.36 -8.05 -2.18
N GLY A 86 -16.57 -8.47 -2.24
CA GLY A 86 -17.00 -9.58 -3.08
C GLY A 86 -17.44 -10.75 -2.26
#